data_302e23b18a60c88ea41376337ac772ab
#
_entry.id   302e23b18a60c88ea41376337ac772ab
#
_cell.length_a   1.000
_cell.length_b   1.000
_cell.length_c   1.000
_cell.angle_alpha   90.00
_cell.angle_beta   90.00
_cell.angle_gamma   90.00
#
_symmetry.space_group_name_H-M   'P 1'
#
loop_
_entity.id
_entity.type
_entity.pdbx_description
1 polymer ?
#
loop_
_entity_poly.entity_id
_entity_poly.type
_entity_poly.pdbx_seq_one_letter_code
_entity_poly.pdbx_strand_id
1 'polypeptide(L)'
;VCSSDLAVARGVTVGVLLEVNESGETSKSGCNPAYAIRIAQKIGTLDGLELQGLMTIGAHVSDETAIRRGFEHLRRTRDRILASGEPGTQSCRELSMGMTGDMELAIAEGSTIVRVGTAIFGERAFI
;
A
#
# COMPACT_ATOMS: atom_id res chain seq x y z
N VAL A 1 -13.82 -13.11 -5.17
CA VAL A 1 -12.72 -13.07 -4.23
C VAL A 1 -13.22 -13.30 -2.82
N CYS A 2 -12.60 -14.22 -2.08
CA CYS A 2 -13.09 -14.70 -0.79
C CYS A 2 -13.35 -13.57 0.24
N SER A 3 -12.49 -12.55 0.29
CA SER A 3 -12.67 -11.46 1.26
C SER A 3 -13.92 -10.63 1.00
N SER A 4 -14.18 -10.32 -0.26
CA SER A 4 -15.38 -9.59 -0.66
C SER A 4 -16.64 -10.41 -0.37
N ASP A 5 -16.66 -11.67 -0.78
CA ASP A 5 -17.80 -12.55 -0.57
C ASP A 5 -18.11 -12.73 0.91
N LEU A 6 -17.07 -12.90 1.73
CA LEU A 6 -17.24 -13.09 3.16
C LEU A 6 -17.77 -11.82 3.84
N ALA A 7 -17.29 -10.66 3.43
CA ALA A 7 -17.77 -9.39 3.97
C ALA A 7 -19.24 -9.17 3.64
N VAL A 8 -19.65 -9.43 2.40
CA VAL A 8 -21.06 -9.34 1.99
C VAL A 8 -21.91 -10.31 2.78
N ALA A 9 -21.48 -11.56 2.94
CA ALA A 9 -22.21 -12.58 3.70
C ALA A 9 -22.42 -12.17 5.16
N ARG A 10 -21.50 -11.42 5.75
CA ARG A 10 -21.60 -10.92 7.13
C ARG A 10 -22.26 -9.56 7.25
N GLY A 11 -22.62 -8.92 6.13
CA GLY A 11 -23.22 -7.59 6.14
C GLY A 11 -22.28 -6.48 6.62
N VAL A 12 -20.96 -6.64 6.42
CA VAL A 12 -19.94 -5.66 6.82
C VAL A 12 -19.16 -5.16 5.61
N THR A 13 -18.57 -3.98 5.77
CA THR A 13 -17.62 -3.43 4.80
C THR A 13 -16.24 -3.41 5.44
N VAL A 14 -15.26 -3.97 4.75
CA VAL A 14 -13.88 -4.05 5.24
C VAL A 14 -13.01 -3.06 4.49
N GLY A 15 -12.30 -2.21 5.22
CA GLY A 15 -11.30 -1.31 4.65
C GLY A 15 -10.06 -2.11 4.27
N VAL A 16 -9.57 -1.90 3.05
CA VAL A 16 -8.40 -2.61 2.54
C VAL A 16 -7.39 -1.65 1.93
N LEU A 17 -6.13 -2.07 1.94
CA LEU A 17 -5.05 -1.41 1.24
C LEU A 17 -4.53 -2.35 0.17
N LEU A 18 -4.26 -1.81 -1.02
CA LEU A 18 -3.63 -2.59 -2.09
C LEU A 18 -2.13 -2.55 -1.90
N GLU A 19 -1.53 -3.71 -1.73
CA GLU A 19 -0.08 -3.81 -1.65
C GLU A 19 0.54 -3.78 -3.05
N VAL A 20 1.46 -2.84 -3.26
CA VAL A 20 2.18 -2.65 -4.52
C VAL A 20 3.66 -2.93 -4.29
N ASN A 21 4.24 -3.76 -5.13
CA ASN A 21 5.65 -4.10 -5.03
C ASN A 21 6.51 -3.00 -5.68
N GLU A 22 6.94 -2.05 -4.87
CA GLU A 22 7.83 -0.96 -5.30
C GLU A 22 9.31 -1.29 -5.06
N SER A 23 9.62 -2.50 -4.59
CA SER A 23 11.00 -2.89 -4.29
C SER A 23 11.82 -3.28 -5.53
N GLY A 24 11.15 -3.63 -6.62
CA GLY A 24 11.81 -4.20 -7.79
C GLY A 24 12.23 -5.66 -7.62
N GLU A 25 11.92 -6.26 -6.48
CA GLU A 25 12.29 -7.65 -6.16
C GLU A 25 11.10 -8.57 -6.39
N THR A 26 11.27 -9.57 -7.27
CA THR A 26 10.18 -10.50 -7.59
C THR A 26 9.79 -11.41 -6.42
N SER A 27 10.68 -11.57 -5.45
CA SER A 27 10.43 -12.35 -4.23
C SER A 27 9.55 -11.63 -3.20
N LYS A 28 9.35 -10.33 -3.36
CA LYS A 28 8.50 -9.55 -2.46
C LYS A 28 7.03 -9.67 -2.84
N SER A 29 6.17 -9.49 -1.84
CA SER A 29 4.72 -9.51 -2.02
C SER A 29 4.23 -8.23 -2.70
N GLY A 30 3.00 -8.26 -3.16
CA GLY A 30 2.35 -7.12 -3.77
C GLY A 30 2.24 -7.24 -5.28
N CYS A 31 1.34 -6.45 -5.86
CA CYS A 31 1.14 -6.45 -7.29
C CYS A 31 2.24 -5.66 -8.00
N ASN A 32 2.45 -5.97 -9.28
CA ASN A 32 3.34 -5.18 -10.12
C ASN A 32 2.81 -3.75 -10.23
N PRO A 33 3.67 -2.73 -10.04
CA PRO A 33 3.24 -1.33 -10.14
C PRO A 33 2.52 -0.99 -11.46
N ALA A 34 2.88 -1.66 -12.55
CA ALA A 34 2.25 -1.43 -13.85
C ALA A 34 0.75 -1.77 -13.87
N TYR A 35 0.30 -2.64 -12.97
CA TYR A 35 -1.10 -3.07 -12.89
C TYR A 35 -1.86 -2.48 -11.71
N ALA A 36 -1.20 -1.69 -10.86
CA ALA A 36 -1.78 -1.20 -9.61
C ALA A 36 -3.07 -0.40 -9.83
N ILE A 37 -3.11 0.48 -10.80
CA ILE A 37 -4.29 1.32 -11.07
C ILE A 37 -5.47 0.45 -11.48
N ARG A 38 -5.25 -0.51 -12.38
CA ARG A 38 -6.29 -1.43 -12.86
C ARG A 38 -6.85 -2.28 -11.71
N ILE A 39 -5.96 -2.81 -10.87
CA ILE A 39 -6.37 -3.64 -9.73
C ILE A 39 -7.14 -2.79 -8.72
N ALA A 40 -6.69 -1.56 -8.45
CA ALA A 40 -7.39 -0.66 -7.55
C ALA A 40 -8.80 -0.35 -8.05
N GLN A 41 -8.96 -0.09 -9.32
CA GLN A 41 -10.26 0.16 -9.92
C GLN A 41 -11.18 -1.07 -9.80
N LYS A 42 -10.63 -2.26 -9.97
CA LYS A 42 -11.39 -3.49 -9.79
C LYS A 42 -11.83 -3.68 -8.34
N ILE A 43 -10.95 -3.42 -7.38
CA ILE A 43 -11.29 -3.51 -5.95
C ILE A 43 -12.42 -2.53 -5.63
N GLY A 44 -12.40 -1.33 -6.21
CA GLY A 44 -13.43 -0.33 -6.02
C GLY A 44 -14.83 -0.78 -6.45
N THR A 45 -14.92 -1.77 -7.32
CA THR A 45 -16.20 -2.34 -7.78
C THR A 45 -16.68 -3.53 -6.94
N LEU A 46 -15.86 -4.04 -6.03
CA LEU A 46 -16.21 -5.20 -5.22
C LEU A 46 -17.04 -4.80 -4.00
N ASP A 47 -18.22 -5.39 -3.88
CA ASP A 47 -19.08 -5.17 -2.71
C ASP A 47 -18.40 -5.71 -1.44
N GLY A 48 -18.59 -5.01 -0.34
CA GLY A 48 -18.04 -5.41 0.96
C GLY A 48 -16.61 -4.96 1.19
N LEU A 49 -15.94 -4.38 0.20
CA LEU A 49 -14.60 -3.82 0.35
C LEU A 49 -14.61 -2.31 0.12
N GLU A 50 -13.83 -1.60 0.93
CA GLU A 50 -13.56 -0.18 0.73
C GLU A 50 -12.07 -0.02 0.52
N LEU A 51 -11.67 0.42 -0.66
CA LEU A 51 -10.27 0.69 -0.98
C LEU A 51 -9.85 1.99 -0.28
N GLN A 52 -9.09 1.87 0.79
CA GLN A 52 -8.68 3.02 1.60
C GLN A 52 -7.35 3.61 1.18
N GLY A 53 -6.55 2.87 0.44
CA GLY A 53 -5.25 3.36 0.01
C GLY A 53 -4.36 2.27 -0.56
N LEU A 54 -3.09 2.62 -0.67
CA LEU A 54 -2.04 1.74 -1.15
C LEU A 54 -1.04 1.47 -0.03
N MET A 55 -0.32 0.37 -0.15
CA MET A 55 0.69 -0.04 0.81
C MET A 55 1.91 -0.57 0.05
N THR A 56 3.08 -0.28 0.54
CA THR A 56 4.31 -0.91 0.03
C THR A 56 5.30 -1.14 1.16
N ILE A 57 6.13 -2.15 0.94
CA ILE A 57 7.35 -2.35 1.71
C ILE A 57 8.49 -1.86 0.82
N GLY A 58 9.27 -0.91 1.31
CA GLY A 58 10.36 -0.31 0.55
C GLY A 58 11.44 -1.32 0.16
N ALA A 59 12.25 -0.96 -0.82
CA ALA A 59 13.38 -1.76 -1.24
C ALA A 59 14.37 -1.94 -0.08
N HIS A 60 14.87 -3.15 0.10
CA HIS A 60 15.81 -3.48 1.17
C HIS A 60 17.25 -3.23 0.68
N VAL A 61 17.53 -1.96 0.41
CA VAL A 61 18.82 -1.48 -0.10
C VAL A 61 19.31 -0.30 0.72
N SER A 62 20.58 0.04 0.62
CA SER A 62 21.18 1.17 1.32
C SER A 62 21.04 2.49 0.56
N ASP A 63 20.58 2.47 -0.68
CA ASP A 63 20.44 3.66 -1.52
C ASP A 63 19.14 4.40 -1.19
N GLU A 64 19.24 5.51 -0.48
CA GLU A 64 18.09 6.35 -0.12
C GLU A 64 17.33 6.87 -1.34
N THR A 65 18.04 7.16 -2.43
CA THR A 65 17.41 7.64 -3.66
C THR A 65 16.48 6.57 -4.25
N ALA A 66 16.90 5.32 -4.25
CA ALA A 66 16.08 4.22 -4.73
C ALA A 66 14.83 4.01 -3.84
N ILE A 67 15.01 4.08 -2.52
CA ILE A 67 13.93 3.96 -1.55
C ILE A 67 12.90 5.08 -1.76
N ARG A 68 13.35 6.31 -1.84
CA ARG A 68 12.48 7.47 -2.03
C ARG A 68 11.73 7.41 -3.36
N ARG A 69 12.40 6.93 -4.40
CA ARG A 69 11.79 6.78 -5.73
C ARG A 69 10.61 5.82 -5.71
N GLY A 70 10.73 4.74 -4.97
CA GLY A 70 9.61 3.79 -4.77
C GLY A 70 8.44 4.43 -4.04
N PHE A 71 8.69 5.18 -2.98
CA PHE A 71 7.66 5.87 -2.23
C PHE A 71 6.98 6.97 -3.07
N GLU A 72 7.75 7.73 -3.81
CA GLU A 72 7.22 8.74 -4.73
C GLU A 72 6.33 8.10 -5.79
N HIS A 73 6.75 6.98 -6.35
CA HIS A 73 5.97 6.27 -7.36
C HIS A 73 4.64 5.79 -6.79
N LEU A 74 4.63 5.26 -5.57
CA LEU A 74 3.40 4.84 -4.90
C LEU A 74 2.45 6.03 -4.69
N ARG A 75 2.98 7.17 -4.25
CA ARG A 75 2.17 8.38 -4.09
C ARG A 75 1.54 8.82 -5.42
N ARG A 76 2.31 8.83 -6.48
CA ARG A 76 1.80 9.19 -7.81
C ARG A 76 0.73 8.22 -8.29
N THR A 77 0.90 6.94 -8.02
CA THR A 77 -0.09 5.92 -8.35
C THR A 77 -1.40 6.18 -7.60
N ARG A 78 -1.33 6.48 -6.30
CA ARG A 78 -2.51 6.86 -5.52
C ARG A 78 -3.21 8.07 -6.12
N ASP A 79 -2.46 9.11 -6.46
CA ASP A 79 -3.02 10.34 -7.02
C ASP A 79 -3.72 10.08 -8.35
N ARG A 80 -3.16 9.21 -9.18
CA ARG A 80 -3.79 8.79 -10.43
C ARG A 80 -5.09 8.02 -10.21
N ILE A 81 -5.11 7.14 -9.21
CA ILE A 81 -6.31 6.39 -8.86
C ILE A 81 -7.42 7.36 -8.43
N LEU A 82 -7.11 8.31 -7.56
CA LEU A 82 -8.08 9.33 -7.14
C LEU A 82 -8.56 10.17 -8.31
N ALA A 83 -7.68 10.54 -9.23
CA ALA A 83 -8.01 11.36 -10.39
C ALA A 83 -8.79 10.60 -11.45
N SER A 84 -8.80 9.28 -11.43
CA SER A 84 -9.47 8.47 -12.44
C SER A 84 -11.00 8.64 -12.44
N GLY A 85 -11.59 9.01 -11.31
CA GLY A 85 -13.03 9.15 -11.18
C GLY A 85 -13.82 7.85 -11.25
N GLU A 86 -13.16 6.70 -11.26
CA GLU A 86 -13.82 5.40 -11.31
C GLU A 86 -14.57 5.09 -10.01
N PRO A 87 -15.66 4.33 -10.07
CA PRO A 87 -16.44 3.99 -8.87
C PRO A 87 -15.59 3.30 -7.81
N GLY A 88 -15.71 3.75 -6.57
CA GLY A 88 -15.01 3.15 -5.43
C GLY A 88 -13.55 3.55 -5.27
N THR A 89 -13.03 4.46 -6.10
CA THR A 89 -11.65 4.91 -6.00
C THR A 89 -11.47 6.18 -5.16
N GLN A 90 -12.55 6.88 -4.84
CA GLN A 90 -12.50 8.15 -4.12
C GLN A 90 -11.99 8.03 -2.69
N SER A 91 -12.09 6.85 -2.11
CA SER A 91 -11.63 6.55 -0.75
C SER A 91 -10.15 6.15 -0.68
N CYS A 92 -9.48 5.99 -1.83
CA CYS A 92 -8.07 5.55 -1.92
C CYS A 92 -7.13 6.70 -1.58
N ARG A 93 -7.09 7.11 -0.32
CA ARG A 93 -6.33 8.28 0.14
C ARG A 93 -5.08 7.94 0.89
N GLU A 94 -5.07 6.81 1.59
CA GLU A 94 -3.98 6.46 2.49
C GLU A 94 -2.76 5.91 1.74
N LEU A 95 -1.59 6.19 2.28
CA LEU A 95 -0.33 5.61 1.84
C LEU A 95 0.35 4.99 3.06
N SER A 96 0.26 3.66 3.16
CA SER A 96 0.95 2.90 4.17
C SER A 96 2.34 2.53 3.64
N MET A 97 3.30 3.36 3.95
CA MET A 97 4.69 3.15 3.55
C MET A 97 5.61 3.72 4.63
N GLY A 98 6.74 3.08 4.80
CA GLY A 98 7.71 3.43 5.82
C GLY A 98 7.66 2.53 7.03
N MET A 99 8.82 2.07 7.42
CA MET A 99 9.08 1.29 8.61
C MET A 99 10.17 1.97 9.44
N THR A 100 10.63 1.36 10.51
CA THR A 100 11.62 1.97 11.41
C THR A 100 12.83 2.55 10.67
N GLY A 101 13.36 1.83 9.69
CA GLY A 101 14.61 2.21 9.00
C GLY A 101 14.46 3.30 7.94
N ASP A 102 13.26 3.45 7.35
CA ASP A 102 13.03 4.38 6.24
C ASP A 102 11.84 5.31 6.46
N MET A 103 11.36 5.39 7.70
CA MET A 103 10.18 6.18 8.07
C MET A 103 10.31 7.65 7.68
N GLU A 104 11.46 8.27 7.89
CA GLU A 104 11.66 9.69 7.57
C GLU A 104 11.55 9.94 6.08
N LEU A 105 12.13 9.06 5.26
CA LEU A 105 12.04 9.15 3.80
C LEU A 105 10.60 9.00 3.33
N ALA A 106 9.87 8.06 3.93
CA ALA A 106 8.47 7.82 3.60
C ALA A 106 7.59 9.03 3.94
N ILE A 107 7.79 9.63 5.11
CA ILE A 107 7.04 10.82 5.54
C ILE A 107 7.33 11.98 4.58
N ALA A 108 8.59 12.17 4.19
CA ALA A 108 8.98 13.20 3.23
C ALA A 108 8.28 12.99 1.87
N GLU A 109 7.97 11.76 1.50
CA GLU A 109 7.29 11.44 0.25
C GLU A 109 5.76 11.34 0.39
N GLY A 110 5.20 11.67 1.54
CA GLY A 110 3.76 11.79 1.73
C GLY A 110 3.07 10.60 2.39
N SER A 111 3.81 9.77 3.11
CA SER A 111 3.21 8.66 3.87
C SER A 111 2.16 9.17 4.85
N THR A 112 1.05 8.47 4.93
CA THR A 112 -0.01 8.75 5.91
C THR A 112 -0.07 7.71 7.02
N ILE A 113 0.52 6.53 6.79
CA ILE A 113 0.59 5.45 7.77
C ILE A 113 2.02 4.91 7.76
N VAL A 114 2.65 4.88 8.92
CA VAL A 114 3.96 4.25 9.09
C VAL A 114 3.82 3.04 10.00
N ARG A 115 4.69 2.05 9.81
CA ARG A 115 4.66 0.82 10.59
C ARG A 115 5.95 0.72 11.38
N VAL A 116 5.83 0.77 12.70
CA VAL A 116 6.97 0.79 13.61
C VAL A 116 6.97 -0.48 14.43
N GLY A 117 8.01 -1.28 14.30
CA GLY A 117 8.17 -2.51 15.07
C GLY A 117 9.45 -2.49 15.89
N THR A 118 10.60 -2.61 15.25
CA THR A 118 11.89 -2.74 15.94
C THR A 118 12.24 -1.52 16.80
N ALA A 119 11.80 -0.31 16.42
CA ALA A 119 12.04 0.89 17.22
C ALA A 119 11.31 0.86 18.58
N ILE A 120 10.22 0.11 18.68
CA ILE A 120 9.42 -0.01 19.89
C ILE A 120 9.73 -1.32 20.63
N PHE A 121 9.79 -2.43 19.89
CA PHE A 121 9.86 -3.78 20.45
C PHE A 121 11.27 -4.39 20.43
N GLY A 122 12.25 -3.68 19.84
CA GLY A 122 13.59 -4.20 19.64
C GLY A 122 13.71 -5.16 18.47
N GLU A 123 14.92 -5.63 18.21
CA GLU A 123 15.17 -6.58 17.13
C GLU A 123 14.52 -7.93 17.41
N ARG A 124 14.13 -8.62 16.34
CA ARG A 124 13.57 -9.97 16.47
C ARG A 124 14.64 -10.94 16.95
N ALA A 125 14.30 -11.70 17.97
CA ALA A 125 15.09 -12.86 18.36
C ALA A 125 14.66 -14.05 17.49
N PHE A 126 15.60 -14.63 16.78
CA PHE A 126 15.35 -15.86 16.05
C PHE A 126 15.64 -17.02 17.01
N ILE A 127 14.63 -17.80 17.27
CA ILE A 127 14.76 -19.01 18.10
C ILE A 127 14.90 -20.22 17.20
#